data_218a94d48eab4e53f66c5f41b60c247f
#
_entry.id   218a94d48eab4e53f66c5f41b60c247f
#
_cell.length_a   1.000
_cell.length_b   1.000
_cell.length_c   1.000
_cell.angle_alpha   90.00
_cell.angle_beta   90.00
_cell.angle_gamma   90.00
#
_symmetry.space_group_name_H-M   'P 1'
#
loop_
_entity.id
_entity.type
_entity.pdbx_description
1 polymer ?
#
loop_
_entity_poly.entity_id
_entity_poly.type
_entity_poly.pdbx_seq_one_letter_code
_entity_poly.pdbx_strand_id
1 'polypeptide(L)'
;MSKDEKKENLPHIFKSHGDLELAEYVRSVHHLWAPPGATLEQVTNVKCFVHIAARLKPNDEIIIRAEDDTFYARVLVRVVRHLDVVVKVLENVVMKDSVDATGDSEYDISYINGRYKWGFKRKGATAWIQKDIQSEQEALSALSDHRKAIAA
;
A
#
# COMPACT_ATOMS: atom_id res chain seq x y z
N MET A 1 -34.97 23.32 45.56
CA MET A 1 -34.71 22.00 44.96
C MET A 1 -33.32 22.06 44.33
N SER A 2 -32.34 21.63 45.10
CA SER A 2 -30.95 21.56 44.65
C SER A 2 -30.80 20.37 43.68
N LYS A 3 -30.45 20.65 42.44
CA LYS A 3 -29.93 19.65 41.54
C LYS A 3 -28.48 19.37 41.96
N ASP A 4 -28.28 18.29 42.69
CA ASP A 4 -26.95 17.69 42.84
C ASP A 4 -26.49 17.22 41.48
N GLU A 5 -25.70 18.04 40.78
CA GLU A 5 -24.88 17.60 39.65
C GLU A 5 -23.86 16.62 40.21
N LYS A 6 -24.15 15.35 40.04
CA LYS A 6 -23.21 14.26 40.24
C LYS A 6 -22.02 14.48 39.30
N LYS A 7 -20.98 15.17 39.74
CA LYS A 7 -19.71 15.27 39.05
C LYS A 7 -19.23 13.83 38.85
N GLU A 8 -19.37 13.29 37.66
CA GLU A 8 -18.71 12.06 37.27
C GLU A 8 -17.22 12.24 37.49
N ASN A 9 -16.71 11.54 38.48
CA ASN A 9 -15.29 11.57 38.81
C ASN A 9 -14.56 10.66 37.81
N LEU A 10 -14.32 11.19 36.59
CA LEU A 10 -13.56 10.48 35.57
C LEU A 10 -12.15 10.22 36.08
N PRO A 11 -11.65 8.99 36.03
CA PRO A 11 -10.31 8.69 36.50
C PRO A 11 -9.28 9.47 35.68
N HIS A 12 -8.38 10.17 36.34
CA HIS A 12 -7.22 10.76 35.70
C HIS A 12 -6.24 9.65 35.34
N ILE A 13 -6.25 9.24 34.06
CA ILE A 13 -5.42 8.15 33.56
C ILE A 13 -3.98 8.64 33.36
N PHE A 14 -3.81 9.85 32.82
CA PHE A 14 -2.51 10.50 32.67
C PHE A 14 -2.21 11.33 33.90
N LYS A 15 -1.12 10.99 34.60
CA LYS A 15 -0.83 11.54 35.94
C LYS A 15 0.26 12.59 35.96
N SER A 16 1.08 12.67 34.92
CA SER A 16 2.19 13.61 34.87
C SER A 16 2.47 14.14 33.47
N HIS A 17 3.23 15.25 33.42
CA HIS A 17 3.74 15.78 32.15
C HIS A 17 4.67 14.80 31.42
N GLY A 18 5.33 13.89 32.16
CA GLY A 18 6.19 12.86 31.61
C GLY A 18 5.43 11.75 30.85
N ASP A 19 4.10 11.69 31.01
CA ASP A 19 3.26 10.75 30.27
C ASP A 19 3.06 11.19 28.80
N LEU A 20 3.39 12.45 28.48
CA LEU A 20 3.35 13.01 27.14
C LEU A 20 4.77 13.19 26.61
N GLU A 21 5.13 12.39 25.62
CA GLU A 21 6.42 12.44 24.95
C GLU A 21 6.23 12.72 23.45
N LEU A 22 7.27 13.27 22.80
CA LEU A 22 7.26 13.42 21.37
C LEU A 22 7.30 12.04 20.70
N ALA A 23 6.48 11.84 19.69
CA ALA A 23 6.41 10.56 18.98
C ALA A 23 7.77 10.11 18.43
N GLU A 24 8.64 11.04 18.07
CA GLU A 24 9.99 10.81 17.56
C GLU A 24 10.93 10.14 18.59
N TYR A 25 10.67 10.32 19.88
CA TYR A 25 11.43 9.63 20.94
C TYR A 25 10.94 8.23 21.23
N VAL A 26 9.67 7.95 20.92
CA VAL A 26 8.99 6.70 21.25
C VAL A 26 9.03 5.71 20.09
N ARG A 27 8.96 6.22 18.85
CA ARG A 27 8.87 5.41 17.64
C ARG A 27 9.65 6.02 16.49
N SER A 28 10.10 5.16 15.58
CA SER A 28 10.62 5.56 14.28
C SER A 28 9.57 5.36 13.19
N VAL A 29 9.61 6.18 12.15
CA VAL A 29 8.79 6.00 10.96
C VAL A 29 9.71 5.61 9.81
N HIS A 30 9.43 4.46 9.22
CA HIS A 30 10.19 3.91 8.11
C HIS A 30 9.35 3.94 6.84
N HIS A 31 9.99 3.96 5.69
CA HIS A 31 9.33 3.86 4.40
C HIS A 31 9.88 2.66 3.63
N LEU A 32 8.97 1.86 3.03
CA LEU A 32 9.30 0.73 2.17
C LEU A 32 8.55 0.84 0.85
N TRP A 33 9.25 0.51 -0.22
CA TRP A 33 8.64 0.31 -1.52
C TRP A 33 8.31 -1.17 -1.70
N ALA A 34 7.05 -1.47 -2.01
CA ALA A 34 6.64 -2.82 -2.38
C ALA A 34 6.84 -3.00 -3.89
N PRO A 35 7.41 -4.13 -4.32
CA PRO A 35 7.62 -4.37 -5.74
C PRO A 35 6.29 -4.41 -6.50
N PRO A 36 6.31 -4.09 -7.80
CA PRO A 36 5.11 -4.13 -8.62
C PRO A 36 4.42 -5.49 -8.60
N GLY A 37 3.09 -5.47 -8.48
CA GLY A 37 2.28 -6.68 -8.37
C GLY A 37 2.25 -7.35 -7.00
N ALA A 38 2.94 -6.80 -6.01
CA ALA A 38 2.85 -7.28 -4.63
C ALA A 38 1.48 -6.92 -4.02
N THR A 39 0.92 -7.84 -3.25
CA THR A 39 -0.32 -7.60 -2.51
C THR A 39 -0.03 -7.18 -1.06
N LEU A 40 -0.99 -6.50 -0.43
CA LEU A 40 -0.87 -6.13 0.97
C LEU A 40 -0.59 -7.33 1.88
N GLU A 41 -1.26 -8.46 1.66
CA GLU A 41 -1.05 -9.69 2.44
C GLU A 41 0.38 -10.21 2.32
N GLN A 42 0.95 -10.17 1.12
CA GLN A 42 2.33 -10.58 0.90
C GLN A 42 3.32 -9.68 1.64
N VAL A 43 3.17 -8.36 1.53
CA VAL A 43 4.10 -7.40 2.15
C VAL A 43 3.94 -7.28 3.67
N THR A 44 2.82 -7.73 4.23
CA THR A 44 2.60 -7.77 5.69
C THR A 44 2.88 -9.14 6.30
N ASN A 45 3.30 -10.11 5.49
CA ASN A 45 3.69 -11.43 5.99
C ASN A 45 4.89 -11.33 6.93
N VAL A 46 4.87 -12.10 8.00
CA VAL A 46 5.91 -12.13 9.05
C VAL A 46 7.33 -12.29 8.48
N LYS A 47 7.48 -13.07 7.41
CA LYS A 47 8.77 -13.35 6.75
C LYS A 47 9.24 -12.25 5.79
N CYS A 48 8.38 -11.32 5.43
CA CYS A 48 8.71 -10.27 4.48
C CYS A 48 9.81 -9.32 5.00
N PHE A 49 9.90 -9.16 6.32
CA PHE A 49 10.81 -8.23 6.99
C PHE A 49 12.14 -8.83 7.44
N VAL A 50 12.45 -10.08 7.07
CA VAL A 50 13.63 -10.83 7.55
C VAL A 50 14.93 -10.02 7.44
N HIS A 51 15.17 -9.37 6.30
CA HIS A 51 16.42 -8.64 6.06
C HIS A 51 16.51 -7.29 6.78
N ILE A 52 15.40 -6.78 7.28
CA ILE A 52 15.33 -5.48 7.95
C ILE A 52 14.90 -5.58 9.41
N ALA A 53 14.58 -6.79 9.88
CA ALA A 53 14.09 -7.05 11.23
C ALA A 53 14.99 -6.45 12.33
N ALA A 54 16.33 -6.52 12.15
CA ALA A 54 17.30 -5.98 13.09
C ALA A 54 17.24 -4.43 13.25
N ARG A 55 16.62 -3.74 12.31
CA ARG A 55 16.46 -2.27 12.33
C ARG A 55 15.13 -1.82 12.90
N LEU A 56 14.20 -2.74 13.10
CA LEU A 56 12.85 -2.46 13.55
C LEU A 56 12.72 -2.70 15.06
N LYS A 57 11.90 -1.88 15.69
CA LYS A 57 11.54 -1.99 17.10
C LYS A 57 10.03 -2.07 17.26
N PRO A 58 9.53 -2.68 18.33
CA PRO A 58 8.12 -2.57 18.68
C PRO A 58 7.70 -1.10 18.77
N ASN A 59 6.52 -0.78 18.28
CA ASN A 59 5.91 0.55 18.11
C ASN A 59 6.44 1.39 16.94
N ASP A 60 7.44 0.93 16.19
CA ASP A 60 7.79 1.61 14.93
C ASP A 60 6.63 1.54 13.93
N GLU A 61 6.51 2.56 13.12
CA GLU A 61 5.56 2.58 11.99
C GLU A 61 6.31 2.40 10.67
N ILE A 62 5.70 1.65 9.77
CA ILE A 62 6.23 1.46 8.42
C ILE A 62 5.16 1.93 7.43
N ILE A 63 5.53 2.87 6.58
CA ILE A 63 4.75 3.28 5.44
C ILE A 63 5.17 2.41 4.26
N ILE A 64 4.24 1.68 3.68
CA ILE A 64 4.47 0.81 2.53
C ILE A 64 3.73 1.39 1.34
N ARG A 65 4.44 1.68 0.28
CA ARG A 65 3.86 2.15 -0.97
C ARG A 65 4.25 1.21 -2.10
N ALA A 66 3.27 0.79 -2.90
CA ALA A 66 3.54 -0.01 -4.08
C ALA A 66 4.18 0.85 -5.19
N GLU A 67 5.22 0.32 -5.84
CA GLU A 67 5.90 1.01 -6.95
C GLU A 67 4.99 1.21 -8.16
N ASP A 68 4.00 0.34 -8.33
CA ASP A 68 2.98 0.41 -9.38
C ASP A 68 1.75 1.24 -8.99
N ASP A 69 1.82 1.96 -7.88
CA ASP A 69 0.77 2.84 -7.36
C ASP A 69 -0.57 2.15 -7.06
N THR A 70 -0.54 0.84 -6.79
CA THR A 70 -1.76 0.07 -6.52
C THR A 70 -2.29 0.29 -5.12
N PHE A 71 -1.41 0.41 -4.11
CA PHE A 71 -1.83 0.66 -2.74
C PHE A 71 -0.79 1.48 -1.95
N TYR A 72 -1.31 2.11 -0.90
CA TYR A 72 -0.56 2.72 0.19
C TYR A 72 -1.03 2.08 1.49
N ALA A 73 -0.12 1.66 2.34
CA ALA A 73 -0.46 1.12 3.65
C ALA A 73 0.44 1.69 4.75
N ARG A 74 -0.12 1.84 5.93
CA ARG A 74 0.62 2.16 7.14
C ARG A 74 0.46 1.03 8.14
N VAL A 75 1.56 0.47 8.58
CA VAL A 75 1.58 -0.67 9.51
C VAL A 75 2.36 -0.34 10.78
N LEU A 76 1.92 -0.89 11.89
CA LEU A 76 2.57 -0.80 13.18
C LEU A 76 3.34 -2.09 13.48
N VAL A 77 4.60 -1.98 13.83
CA VAL A 77 5.41 -3.10 14.31
C VAL A 77 4.95 -3.47 15.72
N ARG A 78 4.41 -4.67 15.88
CA ARG A 78 3.89 -5.15 17.16
C ARG A 78 4.94 -5.94 17.93
N VAL A 79 5.62 -6.85 17.25
CA VAL A 79 6.59 -7.75 17.86
C VAL A 79 7.74 -7.98 16.88
N VAL A 80 8.96 -7.93 17.38
CA VAL A 80 10.16 -8.34 16.65
C VAL A 80 10.78 -9.52 17.39
N ARG A 81 10.89 -10.68 16.73
CA ARG A 81 11.51 -11.89 17.26
C ARG A 81 12.55 -12.37 16.28
N HIS A 82 13.82 -12.14 16.58
CA HIS A 82 14.93 -12.53 15.72
C HIS A 82 14.72 -12.05 14.26
N LEU A 83 14.23 -12.91 13.38
CA LEU A 83 13.94 -12.61 11.98
C LEU A 83 12.46 -12.43 11.67
N ASP A 84 11.59 -12.65 12.64
CA ASP A 84 10.14 -12.57 12.48
C ASP A 84 9.61 -11.22 12.97
N VAL A 85 8.92 -10.50 12.12
CA VAL A 85 8.30 -9.22 12.45
C VAL A 85 6.78 -9.33 12.29
N VAL A 86 6.07 -9.18 13.40
CA VAL A 86 4.61 -9.14 13.38
C VAL A 86 4.15 -7.69 13.29
N VAL A 87 3.44 -7.38 12.25
CA VAL A 87 2.87 -6.04 12.03
C VAL A 87 1.35 -6.05 12.11
N LYS A 88 0.77 -4.89 12.40
CA LYS A 88 -0.67 -4.65 12.32
C LYS A 88 -0.92 -3.53 11.32
N VAL A 89 -1.78 -3.77 10.36
CA VAL A 89 -2.23 -2.74 9.42
C VAL A 89 -3.06 -1.72 10.17
N LEU A 90 -2.63 -0.47 10.13
CA LEU A 90 -3.34 0.69 10.68
C LEU A 90 -4.23 1.33 9.62
N GLU A 91 -3.71 1.41 8.40
CA GLU A 91 -4.35 2.07 7.28
C GLU A 91 -4.01 1.32 5.98
N ASN A 92 -4.99 1.20 5.11
CA ASN A 92 -4.81 0.68 3.76
C ASN A 92 -5.66 1.50 2.80
N VAL A 93 -5.01 2.13 1.84
CA VAL A 93 -5.65 2.91 0.80
C VAL A 93 -5.32 2.28 -0.55
N VAL A 94 -6.35 1.89 -1.27
CA VAL A 94 -6.21 1.46 -2.66
C VAL A 94 -6.03 2.74 -3.49
N MET A 95 -4.84 2.92 -4.07
CA MET A 95 -4.45 4.14 -4.79
C MET A 95 -4.94 4.13 -6.24
N LYS A 96 -4.92 2.95 -6.86
CA LYS A 96 -5.66 2.74 -8.09
C LYS A 96 -7.09 2.43 -7.70
N ASP A 97 -7.91 3.46 -7.67
CA ASP A 97 -9.22 3.21 -8.21
C ASP A 97 -8.95 2.50 -9.53
N SER A 98 -9.68 1.43 -9.82
CA SER A 98 -9.83 1.01 -11.19
C SER A 98 -10.41 2.23 -11.90
N VAL A 99 -9.56 3.21 -12.21
CA VAL A 99 -9.86 4.12 -13.26
C VAL A 99 -9.87 3.18 -14.44
N ASP A 100 -11.05 2.74 -14.78
CA ASP A 100 -11.44 2.69 -16.17
C ASP A 100 -11.12 4.09 -16.71
N ALA A 101 -9.82 4.40 -16.79
CA ALA A 101 -9.25 5.70 -17.19
C ALA A 101 -9.50 5.98 -18.65
N THR A 102 -10.25 5.14 -19.24
CA THR A 102 -11.02 5.35 -20.47
C THR A 102 -12.14 4.32 -20.38
N GLY A 103 -13.38 4.74 -20.48
CA GLY A 103 -14.58 3.93 -20.50
C GLY A 103 -14.58 2.81 -21.56
N ASP A 104 -13.57 2.01 -21.56
CA ASP A 104 -13.23 1.01 -22.52
C ASP A 104 -13.44 -0.37 -21.93
N SER A 105 -14.61 -0.87 -22.22
CA SER A 105 -15.01 -2.18 -21.78
C SER A 105 -14.27 -3.34 -22.46
N GLU A 106 -13.44 -3.09 -23.48
CA GLU A 106 -12.90 -4.13 -24.35
C GLU A 106 -11.44 -4.53 -24.08
N TYR A 107 -10.61 -3.61 -23.59
CA TYR A 107 -9.19 -3.83 -23.33
C TYR A 107 -8.82 -3.59 -21.87
N ASP A 108 -7.82 -4.32 -21.41
CA ASP A 108 -7.26 -4.25 -20.06
C ASP A 108 -5.77 -3.92 -20.18
N ILE A 109 -5.36 -2.82 -19.54
CA ILE A 109 -3.97 -2.39 -19.45
C ILE A 109 -3.47 -2.69 -18.06
N SER A 110 -2.37 -3.43 -17.92
CA SER A 110 -1.82 -3.72 -16.62
C SER A 110 -0.32 -3.94 -16.64
N TYR A 111 0.30 -3.77 -15.48
CA TYR A 111 1.69 -4.12 -15.27
C TYR A 111 1.82 -5.64 -15.16
N ILE A 112 2.67 -6.24 -15.98
CA ILE A 112 2.81 -7.70 -16.08
C ILE A 112 3.83 -8.20 -15.06
N ASN A 113 5.07 -7.73 -15.15
CA ASN A 113 6.18 -8.06 -14.24
C ASN A 113 7.44 -7.24 -14.63
N GLY A 114 8.52 -7.37 -13.86
CA GLY A 114 9.78 -6.64 -14.08
C GLY A 114 10.43 -6.90 -15.44
N ARG A 115 10.15 -8.02 -16.08
CA ARG A 115 10.69 -8.37 -17.40
C ARG A 115 9.87 -7.79 -18.56
N TYR A 116 8.54 -7.82 -18.43
CA TYR A 116 7.62 -7.43 -19.52
C TYR A 116 6.91 -6.10 -19.26
N LYS A 117 7.20 -5.46 -18.12
CA LYS A 117 6.69 -4.13 -17.71
C LYS A 117 5.19 -3.96 -17.94
N TRP A 118 4.79 -2.98 -18.71
CA TRP A 118 3.39 -2.72 -19.04
C TRP A 118 2.97 -3.43 -20.33
N GLY A 119 1.70 -3.76 -20.42
CA GLY A 119 1.12 -4.34 -21.62
C GLY A 119 -0.39 -4.19 -21.63
N PHE A 120 -0.99 -4.49 -22.79
CA PHE A 120 -2.44 -4.51 -22.91
C PHE A 120 -2.93 -5.80 -23.60
N LYS A 121 -4.11 -6.21 -23.21
CA LYS A 121 -4.80 -7.40 -23.73
C LYS A 121 -6.30 -7.12 -23.85
N ARG A 122 -7.00 -7.95 -24.61
CA ARG A 122 -8.46 -7.93 -24.65
C ARG A 122 -9.01 -8.45 -23.32
N LYS A 123 -10.05 -7.82 -22.80
CA LYS A 123 -10.68 -8.22 -21.54
C LYS A 123 -11.18 -9.66 -21.63
N GLY A 124 -10.77 -10.49 -20.68
CA GLY A 124 -11.06 -11.93 -20.71
C GLY A 124 -10.10 -12.79 -21.55
N ALA A 125 -9.19 -12.20 -22.30
CA ALA A 125 -8.19 -12.96 -23.04
C ALA A 125 -6.98 -13.30 -22.14
N THR A 126 -6.41 -14.49 -22.37
CA THR A 126 -5.19 -14.93 -21.69
C THR A 126 -3.94 -14.38 -22.36
N ALA A 127 -4.01 -14.10 -23.67
CA ALA A 127 -2.89 -13.63 -24.47
C ALA A 127 -2.79 -12.09 -24.45
N TRP A 128 -1.57 -11.59 -24.28
CA TRP A 128 -1.25 -10.17 -24.39
C TRP A 128 -1.11 -9.79 -25.86
N ILE A 129 -1.67 -8.64 -26.24
CA ILE A 129 -1.54 -8.09 -27.60
C ILE A 129 -0.18 -7.43 -27.74
N GLN A 130 0.21 -6.64 -26.74
CA GLN A 130 1.52 -6.01 -26.68
C GLN A 130 2.06 -6.03 -25.25
N LYS A 131 3.38 -6.16 -25.12
CA LYS A 131 4.12 -6.22 -23.86
C LYS A 131 5.37 -5.36 -23.96
N ASP A 132 6.12 -5.25 -22.84
CA ASP A 132 7.41 -4.57 -22.77
C ASP A 132 7.32 -3.06 -23.04
N ILE A 133 6.25 -2.47 -22.56
CA ILE A 133 6.02 -1.03 -22.64
C ILE A 133 6.53 -0.39 -21.34
N GLN A 134 7.29 0.70 -21.44
CA GLN A 134 8.02 1.25 -20.31
C GLN A 134 7.12 1.92 -19.27
N SER A 135 6.02 2.53 -19.72
CA SER A 135 5.10 3.26 -18.85
C SER A 135 3.63 3.01 -19.19
N GLU A 136 2.75 3.31 -18.25
CA GLU A 136 1.31 3.22 -18.44
C GLU A 136 0.82 4.19 -19.54
N GLN A 137 1.41 5.38 -19.61
CA GLN A 137 1.06 6.37 -20.65
C GLN A 137 1.41 5.89 -22.04
N GLU A 138 2.56 5.24 -22.21
CA GLU A 138 2.93 4.61 -23.47
C GLU A 138 2.00 3.43 -23.81
N ALA A 139 1.54 2.67 -22.83
CA ALA A 139 0.59 1.59 -23.04
C ALA A 139 -0.78 2.11 -23.51
N LEU A 140 -1.25 3.24 -22.97
CA LEU A 140 -2.45 3.93 -23.41
C LEU A 140 -2.30 4.45 -24.85
N SER A 141 -1.17 5.03 -25.17
CA SER A 141 -0.86 5.51 -26.53
C SER A 141 -0.82 4.34 -27.53
N ALA A 142 -0.12 3.28 -27.20
CA ALA A 142 -0.03 2.06 -28.03
C ALA A 142 -1.41 1.41 -28.24
N LEU A 143 -2.27 1.39 -27.22
CA LEU A 143 -3.65 0.91 -27.37
C LEU A 143 -4.46 1.80 -28.31
N SER A 144 -4.33 3.13 -28.22
CA SER A 144 -4.98 4.09 -29.14
C SER A 144 -4.57 3.83 -30.59
N ASP A 145 -3.28 3.61 -30.85
CA ASP A 145 -2.77 3.34 -32.18
C ASP A 145 -3.20 1.96 -32.70
N HIS A 146 -3.23 0.97 -31.84
CA HIS A 146 -3.78 -0.36 -32.16
C HIS A 146 -5.24 -0.30 -32.61
N ARG A 147 -6.05 0.52 -31.96
CA ARG A 147 -7.45 0.74 -32.35
C ARG A 147 -7.61 1.41 -33.67
N LYS A 148 -6.82 2.45 -33.94
CA LYS A 148 -6.81 3.13 -35.25
C LYS A 148 -6.46 2.14 -36.35
N ALA A 149 -5.53 1.22 -36.09
CA ALA A 149 -5.13 0.19 -37.04
C ALA A 149 -6.21 -0.86 -37.31
N ILE A 150 -7.06 -1.18 -36.34
CA ILE A 150 -8.18 -2.11 -36.50
C ILE A 150 -9.38 -1.43 -37.19
N ALA A 151 -9.56 -0.12 -36.98
CA ALA A 151 -10.67 0.64 -37.56
C ALA A 151 -10.42 1.13 -38.99
N ALA A 152 -9.20 0.96 -39.49
CA ALA A 152 -8.81 1.31 -40.85
C ALA A 152 -8.97 0.11 -41.80
#